data_8e9c656f2d84dfd182db9eb4addc9e4a
#
_entry.id   8e9c656f2d84dfd182db9eb4addc9e4a
#
_cell.length_a   1.000
_cell.length_b   1.000
_cell.length_c   1.000
_cell.angle_alpha   90.00
_cell.angle_beta   90.00
_cell.angle_gamma   90.00
#
_symmetry.space_group_name_H-M   'P 1'
#
loop_
_entity.id
_entity.type
_entity.pdbx_description
1 polymer ?
#
loop_
_entity_poly.entity_id
_entity_poly.type
_entity_poly.pdbx_seq_one_letter_code
_entity_poly.pdbx_strand_id
1 'polypeptide(L)'
;MPMGAGETLGDKTTFITLGPGGTCHERAVNEYAAFQGIEDYGIELITDFFVGLEMLRETPGAFLVQCSAHPKVHEITEKYWTEVWVVDTFIYPTKHLVLLTRKEVERPRSLGIVPATKGYVDLSQWEEVIDVASKPIVAEELLAGRYDSGLTHMEHVEEHADELRLDLDIGEIDTTWVVYGKQKRFRGEVIGIPSAELFRQPQPAA
;
A
#
# COMPACT_ATOMS: atom_id res chain seq x y z
N MET A 1 11.87 -42.66 19.98
CA MET A 1 11.85 -41.47 20.85
C MET A 1 10.78 -40.54 20.33
N PRO A 2 9.68 -40.28 21.00
CA PRO A 2 8.70 -39.33 20.54
C PRO A 2 9.23 -37.93 20.78
N MET A 3 9.23 -37.12 19.72
CA MET A 3 9.47 -35.72 19.86
C MET A 3 8.30 -35.07 20.57
N GLY A 4 8.61 -34.36 21.63
CA GLY A 4 7.62 -33.70 22.48
C GLY A 4 6.96 -32.55 21.76
N ALA A 5 5.65 -32.61 21.73
CA ALA A 5 4.79 -31.50 21.41
C ALA A 5 4.96 -30.41 22.46
N GLY A 6 5.39 -29.30 22.04
CA GLY A 6 5.41 -28.00 22.70
C GLY A 6 5.08 -26.93 21.72
N GLU A 7 3.95 -27.09 21.00
CA GLU A 7 3.34 -25.94 20.32
C GLU A 7 2.76 -25.05 21.42
N THR A 8 3.53 -24.06 21.84
CA THR A 8 2.94 -22.85 22.42
C THR A 8 1.99 -22.30 21.34
N LEU A 9 0.70 -22.13 21.70
CA LEU A 9 -0.22 -21.31 20.92
C LEU A 9 0.52 -20.01 20.62
N GLY A 10 0.98 -19.84 19.38
CA GLY A 10 1.68 -18.65 18.96
C GLY A 10 0.73 -17.46 19.10
N ASP A 11 1.26 -16.36 19.60
CA ASP A 11 0.54 -15.10 19.59
C ASP A 11 -0.04 -14.89 18.19
N LYS A 12 -1.31 -14.47 18.13
CA LYS A 12 -2.01 -14.20 16.87
C LYS A 12 -1.18 -13.25 16.01
N THR A 13 -0.96 -13.60 14.74
CA THR A 13 -0.24 -12.73 13.81
C THR A 13 -1.00 -11.41 13.63
N THR A 14 -0.32 -10.28 13.81
CA THR A 14 -0.90 -8.96 13.61
C THR A 14 -0.12 -8.21 12.54
N PHE A 15 -0.78 -7.80 11.47
CA PHE A 15 -0.20 -6.94 10.46
C PHE A 15 -0.59 -5.49 10.74
N ILE A 16 0.40 -4.60 10.81
CA ILE A 16 0.22 -3.17 11.00
C ILE A 16 0.48 -2.50 9.65
N THR A 17 -0.43 -1.68 9.17
CA THR A 17 -0.27 -1.00 7.88
C THR A 17 -1.09 0.30 7.81
N LEU A 18 -0.86 1.12 6.78
CA LEU A 18 -1.59 2.39 6.63
C LEU A 18 -3.08 2.17 6.33
N GLY A 19 -3.91 2.88 7.12
CA GLY A 19 -5.33 3.08 6.89
C GLY A 19 -5.63 4.29 5.99
N PRO A 20 -6.91 4.65 5.89
CA PRO A 20 -8.07 3.92 6.41
C PRO A 20 -8.30 2.57 5.73
N GLY A 21 -9.41 1.90 6.06
CA GLY A 21 -9.88 0.71 5.30
C GLY A 21 -10.08 1.01 3.82
N GLY A 22 -10.02 -0.02 2.96
CA GLY A 22 -10.16 0.09 1.52
C GLY A 22 -8.90 0.55 0.76
N THR A 23 -7.79 0.78 1.44
CA THR A 23 -6.52 1.19 0.79
C THR A 23 -5.80 0.03 0.10
N CYS A 24 -4.83 0.37 -0.77
CA CYS A 24 -3.89 -0.61 -1.32
C CYS A 24 -3.10 -1.35 -0.24
N HIS A 25 -2.84 -0.69 0.90
CA HIS A 25 -2.09 -1.29 2.00
C HIS A 25 -2.85 -2.45 2.65
N GLU A 26 -4.12 -2.25 2.97
CA GLU A 26 -4.97 -3.30 3.53
C GLU A 26 -5.14 -4.46 2.54
N ARG A 27 -5.41 -4.16 1.24
CA ARG A 27 -5.48 -5.19 0.19
C ARG A 27 -4.18 -6.00 0.10
N ALA A 28 -3.03 -5.35 0.09
CA ALA A 28 -1.74 -6.03 -0.01
C ALA A 28 -1.46 -6.94 1.19
N VAL A 29 -1.86 -6.54 2.40
CA VAL A 29 -1.74 -7.38 3.60
C VAL A 29 -2.61 -8.63 3.48
N ASN A 30 -3.87 -8.49 3.05
CA ASN A 30 -4.78 -9.63 2.88
C ASN A 30 -4.23 -10.64 1.87
N GLU A 31 -3.75 -10.17 0.72
CA GLU A 31 -3.17 -11.02 -0.31
C GLU A 31 -1.86 -11.69 0.15
N TYR A 32 -1.03 -10.95 0.87
CA TYR A 32 0.19 -11.49 1.44
C TYR A 32 -0.09 -12.57 2.49
N ALA A 33 -1.05 -12.35 3.38
CA ALA A 33 -1.48 -13.34 4.37
C ALA A 33 -1.98 -14.62 3.69
N ALA A 34 -2.84 -14.48 2.67
CA ALA A 34 -3.32 -15.59 1.87
C ALA A 34 -2.17 -16.35 1.18
N PHE A 35 -1.22 -15.64 0.57
CA PHE A 35 -0.04 -16.22 -0.08
C PHE A 35 0.84 -17.00 0.92
N GLN A 36 0.98 -16.50 2.14
CA GLN A 36 1.75 -17.15 3.21
C GLN A 36 0.97 -18.27 3.92
N GLY A 37 -0.30 -18.47 3.60
CA GLY A 37 -1.16 -19.46 4.28
C GLY A 37 -1.48 -19.10 5.72
N ILE A 38 -1.49 -17.80 6.06
CA ILE A 38 -1.83 -17.30 7.39
C ILE A 38 -3.34 -17.03 7.43
N GLU A 39 -4.08 -17.90 8.12
CA GLU A 39 -5.55 -17.82 8.18
C GLU A 39 -6.05 -17.00 9.38
N ASP A 40 -5.36 -17.08 10.54
CA ASP A 40 -5.71 -16.32 11.75
C ASP A 40 -4.77 -15.14 11.95
N TYR A 41 -5.19 -13.98 11.50
CA TYR A 41 -4.44 -12.73 11.67
C TYR A 41 -5.38 -11.55 11.97
N GLY A 42 -4.79 -10.47 12.47
CA GLY A 42 -5.42 -9.17 12.60
C GLY A 42 -4.74 -8.14 11.73
N ILE A 43 -5.47 -7.09 11.35
CA ILE A 43 -4.91 -5.91 10.70
C ILE A 43 -5.15 -4.69 11.57
N GLU A 44 -4.09 -4.00 11.93
CA GLU A 44 -4.12 -2.72 12.63
C GLU A 44 -3.84 -1.59 11.62
N LEU A 45 -4.84 -0.75 11.40
CA LEU A 45 -4.78 0.36 10.46
C LEU A 45 -4.29 1.63 11.17
N ILE A 46 -3.14 2.11 10.77
CA ILE A 46 -2.48 3.28 11.34
C ILE A 46 -2.56 4.49 10.42
N THR A 47 -2.34 5.67 10.98
CA THR A 47 -2.29 6.94 10.23
C THR A 47 -0.85 7.38 9.90
N ASP A 48 0.14 6.82 10.59
CA ASP A 48 1.57 7.12 10.40
C ASP A 48 2.44 5.91 10.73
N PHE A 49 3.45 5.64 9.91
CA PHE A 49 4.34 4.49 10.09
C PHE A 49 5.19 4.54 11.36
N PHE A 50 5.49 5.72 11.89
CA PHE A 50 6.21 5.80 13.18
C PHE A 50 5.33 5.35 14.35
N VAL A 51 4.03 5.61 14.30
CA VAL A 51 3.06 5.02 15.25
C VAL A 51 3.05 3.51 15.10
N GLY A 52 3.03 3.01 13.86
CA GLY A 52 3.08 1.57 13.58
C GLY A 52 4.36 0.89 14.09
N LEU A 53 5.48 1.58 14.05
CA LEU A 53 6.75 1.07 14.62
C LEU A 53 6.70 0.92 16.14
N GLU A 54 6.13 1.89 16.86
CA GLU A 54 5.93 1.76 18.30
C GLU A 54 5.03 0.56 18.61
N MET A 55 3.92 0.41 17.90
CA MET A 55 3.04 -0.74 18.02
C MET A 55 3.76 -2.06 17.71
N LEU A 56 4.57 -2.11 16.65
CA LEU A 56 5.38 -3.28 16.30
C LEU A 56 6.31 -3.69 17.45
N ARG A 57 6.93 -2.73 18.12
CA ARG A 57 7.86 -2.98 19.23
C ARG A 57 7.13 -3.59 20.44
N GLU A 58 5.93 -3.15 20.72
CA GLU A 58 5.15 -3.53 21.91
C GLU A 58 4.33 -4.81 21.69
N THR A 59 3.91 -5.11 20.46
CA THR A 59 2.99 -6.21 20.17
C THR A 59 3.75 -7.49 19.79
N PRO A 60 3.64 -8.58 20.55
CA PRO A 60 4.14 -9.89 20.14
C PRO A 60 3.46 -10.35 18.84
N GLY A 61 4.19 -11.06 17.98
CA GLY A 61 3.64 -11.57 16.70
C GLY A 61 3.27 -10.51 15.65
N ALA A 62 3.63 -9.23 15.89
CA ALA A 62 3.33 -8.16 14.95
C ALA A 62 4.38 -8.02 13.84
N PHE A 63 3.89 -7.59 12.67
CA PHE A 63 4.67 -7.22 11.48
C PHE A 63 4.15 -5.91 10.91
N LEU A 64 5.06 -5.02 10.48
CA LEU A 64 4.69 -3.78 9.81
C LEU A 64 4.84 -3.97 8.30
N VAL A 65 3.78 -3.67 7.53
CA VAL A 65 3.78 -3.80 6.07
C VAL A 65 3.68 -2.42 5.43
N GLN A 66 4.62 -2.11 4.55
CA GLN A 66 4.74 -0.81 3.90
C GLN A 66 5.01 -0.93 2.41
N CYS A 67 4.30 -0.14 1.60
CA CYS A 67 4.61 0.04 0.19
C CYS A 67 5.97 0.75 0.01
N SER A 68 6.84 0.22 -0.84
CA SER A 68 8.15 0.83 -1.14
C SER A 68 8.05 2.20 -1.82
N ALA A 69 6.92 2.49 -2.47
CA ALA A 69 6.65 3.81 -3.05
C ALA A 69 6.34 4.90 -2.00
N HIS A 70 6.14 4.53 -0.73
CA HIS A 70 5.87 5.50 0.33
C HIS A 70 7.17 6.21 0.74
N PRO A 71 7.19 7.55 0.83
CA PRO A 71 8.41 8.33 1.11
C PRO A 71 9.16 7.92 2.38
N LYS A 72 8.44 7.45 3.40
CA LYS A 72 9.02 7.07 4.70
C LYS A 72 9.65 5.67 4.76
N VAL A 73 9.66 4.89 3.67
CA VAL A 73 10.22 3.53 3.69
C VAL A 73 11.70 3.52 4.08
N HIS A 74 12.46 4.46 3.55
CA HIS A 74 13.87 4.60 3.86
C HIS A 74 14.11 5.08 5.30
N GLU A 75 13.29 6.01 5.78
CA GLU A 75 13.42 6.57 7.13
C GLU A 75 13.25 5.50 8.23
N ILE A 76 12.38 4.52 8.02
CA ILE A 76 12.21 3.39 8.95
C ILE A 76 13.52 2.60 9.04
N THR A 77 14.07 2.21 7.89
CA THR A 77 15.31 1.45 7.85
C THR A 77 16.47 2.23 8.46
N GLU A 78 16.59 3.52 8.16
CA GLU A 78 17.68 4.37 8.64
C GLU A 78 17.63 4.60 10.16
N LYS A 79 16.46 4.90 10.70
CA LYS A 79 16.33 5.26 12.13
C LYS A 79 16.29 4.08 13.08
N TYR A 80 15.77 2.93 12.61
CA TYR A 80 15.46 1.79 13.49
C TYR A 80 16.22 0.49 13.12
N TRP A 81 17.30 0.59 12.36
CA TRP A 81 18.09 -0.54 11.86
C TRP A 81 18.63 -1.50 12.92
N THR A 82 18.67 -1.08 14.18
CA THR A 82 19.10 -1.93 15.32
C THR A 82 17.96 -2.66 15.99
N GLU A 83 16.70 -2.31 15.70
CA GLU A 83 15.53 -2.80 16.42
C GLU A 83 14.50 -3.48 15.50
N VAL A 84 14.46 -3.07 14.22
CA VAL A 84 13.50 -3.52 13.24
C VAL A 84 14.23 -3.94 11.96
N TRP A 85 13.91 -5.10 11.44
CA TRP A 85 14.55 -5.66 10.25
C TRP A 85 13.54 -5.93 9.16
N VAL A 86 13.99 -5.80 7.92
CA VAL A 86 13.26 -6.36 6.78
C VAL A 86 13.27 -7.88 6.91
N VAL A 87 12.08 -8.46 7.08
CA VAL A 87 11.93 -9.91 7.22
C VAL A 87 11.40 -10.56 5.96
N ASP A 88 10.68 -9.80 5.12
CA ASP A 88 10.26 -10.25 3.79
C ASP A 88 10.00 -9.08 2.85
N THR A 89 9.89 -9.39 1.55
CA THR A 89 9.43 -8.47 0.51
C THR A 89 8.62 -9.24 -0.52
N PHE A 90 7.60 -8.59 -1.09
CA PHE A 90 6.80 -9.18 -2.14
C PHE A 90 6.39 -8.15 -3.18
N ILE A 91 6.01 -8.60 -4.37
CA ILE A 91 5.48 -7.76 -5.45
C ILE A 91 3.97 -7.97 -5.48
N TYR A 92 3.22 -6.89 -5.42
CA TYR A 92 1.78 -6.90 -5.58
C TYR A 92 1.32 -5.53 -6.09
N PRO A 93 0.43 -5.46 -7.10
CA PRO A 93 0.05 -4.18 -7.68
C PRO A 93 -0.79 -3.32 -6.71
N THR A 94 -0.84 -2.03 -6.99
CA THR A 94 -1.83 -1.14 -6.37
C THR A 94 -3.24 -1.56 -6.77
N LYS A 95 -4.27 -1.04 -6.08
CA LYS A 95 -5.63 -1.06 -6.63
C LYS A 95 -5.64 -0.25 -7.93
N HIS A 96 -6.56 -0.57 -8.83
CA HIS A 96 -6.73 0.10 -10.12
C HIS A 96 -6.95 1.61 -9.91
N LEU A 97 -6.03 2.42 -10.42
CA LEU A 97 -6.01 3.87 -10.27
C LEU A 97 -6.70 4.56 -11.43
N VAL A 98 -7.45 5.58 -11.13
CA VAL A 98 -8.17 6.40 -12.10
C VAL A 98 -8.19 7.86 -11.70
N LEU A 99 -8.31 8.74 -12.68
CA LEU A 99 -8.66 10.15 -12.50
C LEU A 99 -10.16 10.32 -12.75
N LEU A 100 -10.86 10.80 -11.75
CA LEU A 100 -12.30 11.07 -11.80
C LEU A 100 -12.56 12.57 -11.71
N THR A 101 -13.63 13.02 -12.37
CA THR A 101 -14.15 14.38 -12.23
C THR A 101 -15.65 14.35 -12.01
N ARG A 102 -16.19 15.25 -11.20
CA ARG A 102 -17.62 15.41 -11.01
C ARG A 102 -18.29 15.77 -12.34
N LYS A 103 -19.39 15.09 -12.66
CA LYS A 103 -20.05 15.22 -14.00
C LYS A 103 -20.55 16.61 -14.31
N GLU A 104 -20.97 17.36 -13.28
CA GLU A 104 -21.46 18.74 -13.45
C GLU A 104 -20.32 19.74 -13.74
N VAL A 105 -19.06 19.33 -13.60
CA VAL A 105 -17.91 20.20 -13.84
C VAL A 105 -17.36 19.97 -15.25
N GLU A 106 -17.60 20.91 -16.15
CA GLU A 106 -17.08 20.83 -17.53
C GLU A 106 -15.57 21.09 -17.61
N ARG A 107 -15.08 22.03 -16.82
CA ARG A 107 -13.65 22.45 -16.79
C ARG A 107 -13.14 22.40 -15.36
N PRO A 108 -12.51 21.29 -14.96
CA PRO A 108 -11.99 21.15 -13.61
C PRO A 108 -10.81 22.11 -13.38
N ARG A 109 -10.81 22.77 -12.22
CA ARG A 109 -9.79 23.72 -11.80
C ARG A 109 -9.00 23.24 -10.59
N SER A 110 -9.55 22.29 -9.84
CA SER A 110 -8.95 21.75 -8.61
C SER A 110 -8.84 20.23 -8.66
N LEU A 111 -7.75 19.70 -8.09
CA LEU A 111 -7.44 18.26 -8.02
C LEU A 111 -7.12 17.85 -6.60
N GLY A 112 -7.87 16.87 -6.07
CA GLY A 112 -7.49 16.15 -4.86
C GLY A 112 -6.60 14.95 -5.20
N ILE A 113 -5.42 14.84 -4.56
CA ILE A 113 -4.46 13.79 -4.91
C ILE A 113 -3.57 13.40 -3.72
N VAL A 114 -3.24 12.11 -3.62
CA VAL A 114 -2.24 11.65 -2.65
C VAL A 114 -0.83 12.03 -3.15
N PRO A 115 0.03 12.66 -2.32
CA PRO A 115 1.35 13.13 -2.75
C PRO A 115 2.20 12.10 -3.50
N ALA A 116 2.18 10.84 -3.08
CA ALA A 116 2.92 9.74 -3.72
C ALA A 116 2.45 9.40 -5.14
N THR A 117 1.30 9.93 -5.59
CA THR A 117 0.72 9.64 -6.91
C THR A 117 0.75 10.82 -7.89
N LYS A 118 1.35 11.93 -7.48
CA LYS A 118 1.44 13.15 -8.31
C LYS A 118 2.12 12.94 -9.66
N GLY A 119 3.03 11.97 -9.75
CA GLY A 119 3.75 11.66 -10.99
C GLY A 119 2.92 10.92 -12.06
N TYR A 120 1.70 10.50 -11.75
CA TYR A 120 0.85 9.78 -12.73
C TYR A 120 0.03 10.70 -13.63
N VAL A 121 -0.05 11.99 -13.32
CA VAL A 121 -0.81 12.97 -14.08
C VAL A 121 -0.02 14.26 -14.30
N ASP A 122 -0.34 14.99 -15.36
CA ASP A 122 0.21 16.32 -15.60
C ASP A 122 -0.53 17.34 -14.73
N LEU A 123 0.09 17.73 -13.62
CA LEU A 123 -0.50 18.65 -12.65
C LEU A 123 -0.78 20.06 -13.21
N SER A 124 -0.16 20.46 -14.33
CA SER A 124 -0.37 21.78 -14.95
C SER A 124 -1.79 21.99 -15.50
N GLN A 125 -2.58 20.92 -15.58
CA GLN A 125 -3.97 20.97 -16.02
C GLN A 125 -4.92 21.59 -14.99
N TRP A 126 -4.50 21.69 -13.73
CA TRP A 126 -5.30 22.26 -12.63
C TRP A 126 -4.66 23.52 -12.08
N GLU A 127 -5.50 24.48 -11.70
CA GLU A 127 -5.08 25.71 -11.04
C GLU A 127 -4.69 25.46 -9.58
N GLU A 128 -5.33 24.48 -8.94
CA GLU A 128 -5.13 24.10 -7.54
C GLU A 128 -4.94 22.59 -7.39
N VAL A 129 -3.89 22.17 -6.66
CA VAL A 129 -3.62 20.76 -6.33
C VAL A 129 -3.61 20.60 -4.83
N ILE A 130 -4.55 19.80 -4.32
CA ILE A 130 -4.82 19.61 -2.89
C ILE A 130 -4.27 18.26 -2.45
N ASP A 131 -3.34 18.28 -1.49
CA ASP A 131 -2.78 17.06 -0.91
C ASP A 131 -3.77 16.39 0.03
N VAL A 132 -4.09 15.14 -0.24
CA VAL A 132 -5.03 14.32 0.51
C VAL A 132 -4.33 13.11 1.10
N ALA A 133 -4.74 12.69 2.29
CA ALA A 133 -4.03 11.65 3.05
C ALA A 133 -4.14 10.25 2.43
N SER A 134 -5.26 9.90 1.78
CA SER A 134 -5.48 8.59 1.18
C SER A 134 -6.47 8.63 0.03
N LYS A 135 -6.45 7.62 -0.84
CA LYS A 135 -7.34 7.53 -1.99
C LYS A 135 -8.83 7.37 -1.64
N PRO A 136 -9.22 6.61 -0.59
CA PRO A 136 -10.61 6.63 -0.13
C PRO A 136 -11.08 8.02 0.29
N ILE A 137 -10.24 8.80 0.99
CA ILE A 137 -10.56 10.19 1.35
C ILE A 137 -10.67 11.07 0.10
N VAL A 138 -9.82 10.85 -0.92
CA VAL A 138 -9.97 11.57 -2.20
C VAL A 138 -11.37 11.35 -2.79
N ALA A 139 -11.86 10.11 -2.81
CA ALA A 139 -13.20 9.84 -3.35
C ALA A 139 -14.31 10.48 -2.51
N GLU A 140 -14.24 10.37 -1.19
CA GLU A 140 -15.20 10.97 -0.27
C GLU A 140 -15.27 12.49 -0.44
N GLU A 141 -14.13 13.16 -0.46
CA GLU A 141 -14.05 14.60 -0.59
C GLU A 141 -14.42 15.10 -1.99
N LEU A 142 -14.14 14.32 -3.05
CA LEU A 142 -14.59 14.60 -4.42
C LEU A 142 -16.12 14.60 -4.50
N LEU A 143 -16.76 13.57 -3.95
CA LEU A 143 -18.23 13.48 -3.88
C LEU A 143 -18.83 14.60 -3.02
N ALA A 144 -18.15 15.00 -1.96
CA ALA A 144 -18.55 16.15 -1.13
C ALA A 144 -18.33 17.52 -1.81
N GLY A 145 -17.75 17.55 -3.02
CA GLY A 145 -17.53 18.78 -3.79
C GLY A 145 -16.38 19.65 -3.30
N ARG A 146 -15.42 19.10 -2.56
CA ARG A 146 -14.25 19.88 -2.07
C ARG A 146 -13.26 20.24 -3.18
N TYR A 147 -13.25 19.51 -4.25
CA TYR A 147 -12.49 19.76 -5.47
C TYR A 147 -13.21 19.18 -6.70
N ASP A 148 -12.77 19.53 -7.87
CA ASP A 148 -13.42 19.18 -9.13
C ASP A 148 -13.06 17.79 -9.63
N SER A 149 -11.76 17.44 -9.50
CA SER A 149 -11.20 16.15 -9.91
C SER A 149 -10.48 15.46 -8.76
N GLY A 150 -10.36 14.13 -8.80
CA GLY A 150 -9.64 13.35 -7.81
C GLY A 150 -8.97 12.12 -8.41
N LEU A 151 -7.73 11.82 -7.99
CA LEU A 151 -7.05 10.59 -8.36
C LEU A 151 -7.29 9.55 -7.27
N THR A 152 -8.10 8.54 -7.59
CA THR A 152 -8.56 7.52 -6.64
C THR A 152 -8.65 6.13 -7.28
N HIS A 153 -9.55 5.25 -6.81
CA HIS A 153 -9.70 3.88 -7.28
C HIS A 153 -10.91 3.73 -8.21
N MET A 154 -10.81 2.74 -9.12
CA MET A 154 -11.84 2.44 -10.13
C MET A 154 -13.21 2.09 -9.52
N GLU A 155 -13.25 1.45 -8.36
CA GLU A 155 -14.50 1.05 -7.69
C GLU A 155 -15.49 2.21 -7.53
N HIS A 156 -15.01 3.43 -7.33
CA HIS A 156 -15.86 4.61 -7.19
C HIS A 156 -16.53 5.06 -8.50
N VAL A 157 -16.04 4.62 -9.66
CA VAL A 157 -16.73 4.88 -10.95
C VAL A 157 -18.04 4.11 -11.01
N GLU A 158 -18.01 2.84 -10.60
CA GLU A 158 -19.18 1.97 -10.65
C GLU A 158 -20.21 2.34 -9.59
N GLU A 159 -19.75 2.65 -8.39
CA GLU A 159 -20.58 3.02 -7.24
C GLU A 159 -21.27 4.38 -7.45
N HIS A 160 -20.62 5.32 -8.15
CA HIS A 160 -21.08 6.71 -8.33
C HIS A 160 -21.13 7.11 -9.81
N ALA A 161 -21.58 6.17 -10.66
CA ALA A 161 -21.64 6.37 -12.12
C ALA A 161 -22.51 7.57 -12.55
N ASP A 162 -23.48 7.98 -11.73
CA ASP A 162 -24.32 9.14 -12.01
C ASP A 162 -23.65 10.49 -11.65
N GLU A 163 -22.70 10.48 -10.71
CA GLU A 163 -22.07 11.68 -10.17
C GLU A 163 -20.67 11.94 -10.75
N LEU A 164 -19.93 10.85 -11.05
CA LEU A 164 -18.54 10.91 -11.50
C LEU A 164 -18.38 10.47 -12.95
N ARG A 165 -17.43 11.09 -13.65
CA ARG A 165 -16.94 10.62 -14.96
C ARG A 165 -15.49 10.19 -14.86
N LEU A 166 -15.13 9.17 -15.62
CA LEU A 166 -13.77 8.70 -15.80
C LEU A 166 -13.05 9.57 -16.84
N ASP A 167 -12.04 10.32 -16.45
CA ASP A 167 -11.24 11.12 -17.35
C ASP A 167 -9.94 10.41 -17.78
N LEU A 168 -9.33 9.62 -16.91
CA LEU A 168 -8.13 8.84 -17.22
C LEU A 168 -8.14 7.50 -16.47
N ASP A 169 -7.92 6.43 -17.23
CA ASP A 169 -7.63 5.10 -16.69
C ASP A 169 -6.12 4.90 -16.62
N ILE A 170 -5.57 4.79 -15.39
CA ILE A 170 -4.14 4.61 -15.15
C ILE A 170 -3.80 3.12 -15.00
N GLY A 171 -4.73 2.33 -14.47
CA GLY A 171 -4.56 0.91 -14.23
C GLY A 171 -3.95 0.55 -12.88
N GLU A 172 -3.57 -0.72 -12.75
CA GLU A 172 -2.83 -1.24 -11.60
C GLU A 172 -1.33 -1.01 -11.81
N ILE A 173 -0.65 -0.54 -10.78
CA ILE A 173 0.79 -0.25 -10.84
C ILE A 173 1.53 -1.30 -10.03
N ASP A 174 2.43 -2.03 -10.66
CA ASP A 174 3.33 -2.95 -9.99
C ASP A 174 4.18 -2.22 -8.95
N THR A 175 4.17 -2.73 -7.74
CA THR A 175 4.98 -2.17 -6.65
C THR A 175 5.51 -3.27 -5.74
N THR A 176 6.53 -2.94 -4.97
CA THR A 176 7.06 -3.82 -3.93
C THR A 176 6.54 -3.42 -2.57
N TRP A 177 6.41 -4.41 -1.72
CA TRP A 177 6.00 -4.25 -0.33
C TRP A 177 7.10 -4.78 0.57
N VAL A 178 7.36 -4.08 1.65
CA VAL A 178 8.37 -4.43 2.65
C VAL A 178 7.65 -4.84 3.91
N VAL A 179 8.03 -6.01 4.43
CA VAL A 179 7.55 -6.53 5.71
C VAL A 179 8.66 -6.38 6.74
N TYR A 180 8.38 -5.63 7.79
CA TYR A 180 9.29 -5.42 8.90
C TYR A 180 8.88 -6.26 10.11
N GLY A 181 9.86 -6.77 10.85
CA GLY A 181 9.66 -7.53 12.08
C GLY A 181 10.79 -7.32 13.08
N LYS A 182 10.62 -7.86 14.29
CA LYS A 182 11.58 -7.73 15.40
C LYS A 182 12.73 -8.74 15.37
N GLN A 183 12.70 -9.71 14.46
CA GLN A 183 13.73 -10.72 14.36
C GLN A 183 14.45 -10.65 13.03
N LYS A 184 15.77 -10.56 13.07
CA LYS A 184 16.60 -10.54 11.87
C LYS A 184 16.51 -11.88 11.14
N ARG A 185 15.97 -11.87 9.92
CA ARG A 185 15.87 -13.05 9.04
C ARG A 185 17.18 -13.33 8.31
N PHE A 186 17.89 -12.29 7.86
CA PHE A 186 19.14 -12.43 7.09
C PHE A 186 20.25 -13.07 7.92
N ARG A 187 20.85 -14.13 7.38
CA ARG A 187 21.91 -14.94 8.00
C ARG A 187 23.19 -15.03 7.17
N GLY A 188 23.34 -14.17 6.15
CA GLY A 188 24.50 -14.13 5.27
C GLY A 188 24.21 -14.54 3.83
N GLU A 189 23.04 -15.11 3.55
CA GLU A 189 22.64 -15.51 2.19
C GLU A 189 21.52 -14.63 1.68
N VAL A 190 21.49 -14.41 0.35
CA VAL A 190 20.40 -13.65 -0.29
C VAL A 190 19.07 -14.36 -0.03
N ILE A 191 18.11 -13.61 0.48
CA ILE A 191 16.73 -14.08 0.66
C ILE A 191 15.91 -13.60 -0.54
N GLY A 192 15.42 -14.53 -1.33
CA GLY A 192 14.64 -14.24 -2.53
C GLY A 192 14.23 -15.52 -3.25
N ILE A 193 13.38 -15.39 -4.25
CA ILE A 193 12.98 -16.49 -5.13
C ILE A 193 13.93 -16.48 -6.32
N PRO A 194 14.70 -17.56 -6.54
CA PRO A 194 15.56 -17.66 -7.71
C PRO A 194 14.73 -17.62 -9.01
N SER A 195 15.01 -16.67 -9.87
CA SER A 195 14.31 -16.48 -11.15
C SER A 195 15.28 -16.14 -12.28
N ALA A 196 16.39 -16.89 -12.35
CA ALA A 196 17.46 -16.67 -13.34
C ALA A 196 16.95 -16.69 -14.80
N GLU A 197 15.87 -17.38 -15.08
CA GLU A 197 15.26 -17.42 -16.42
C GLU A 197 14.71 -16.07 -16.85
N LEU A 198 14.20 -15.26 -15.90
CA LEU A 198 13.71 -13.92 -16.18
C LEU A 198 14.80 -13.03 -16.82
N PHE A 199 16.05 -13.19 -16.38
CA PHE A 199 17.17 -12.38 -16.86
C PHE A 199 17.78 -12.90 -18.19
N ARG A 200 17.32 -14.07 -18.69
CA ARG A 200 17.75 -14.66 -19.95
C ARG A 200 16.74 -14.44 -21.07
N GLN A 201 15.53 -14.01 -20.74
CA GLN A 201 14.50 -13.71 -21.74
C GLN A 201 14.81 -12.37 -22.42
N PRO A 202 14.59 -12.25 -23.74
CA PRO A 202 14.66 -10.95 -24.40
C PRO A 202 13.64 -10.00 -23.75
N GLN A 203 14.12 -8.83 -23.37
CA GLN A 203 13.20 -7.79 -22.89
C GLN A 203 12.35 -7.30 -24.07
N PRO A 204 11.01 -7.15 -23.90
CA PRO A 204 10.18 -6.53 -24.93
C PRO A 204 10.70 -5.12 -25.21
N ALA A 205 10.68 -4.73 -26.48
CA ALA A 205 10.97 -3.33 -26.83
C ALA A 205 9.91 -2.42 -26.19
N ALA A 206 10.35 -1.31 -25.61
CA ALA A 206 9.47 -0.30 -25.02
C ALA A 206 8.62 0.39 -26.09
#